data_8e6a8b35071ac04d263d18bbd5dc2a9f
#
_entry.id   8e6a8b35071ac04d263d18bbd5dc2a9f
#
_cell.length_a   1.000
_cell.length_b   1.000
_cell.length_c   1.000
_cell.angle_alpha   90.00
_cell.angle_beta   90.00
_cell.angle_gamma   90.00
#
_symmetry.space_group_name_H-M   'P 1'
#
loop_
_entity.id
_entity.type
_entity.pdbx_description
1 polymer ?
#
loop_
_entity_poly.entity_id
_entity_poly.type
_entity_poly.pdbx_seq_one_letter_code
_entity_poly.pdbx_strand_id
1 'polypeptide(L)'
;MGIVERFSKNLIEVEYPIKKEHWNVAGILKNKSNQHLKFDVRDMFKLPDGLIGKHGYTNTKADKMVFESEKEWIMLDIKEIHEYLRKHKKRILYLEDLIAELEWSMRIPK
;
A
#
# COMPACT_ATOMS: atom_id res chain seq x y z
N MET A 1 0.59 -19.16 3.80
CA MET A 1 -0.26 -18.12 3.16
C MET A 1 0.57 -16.87 2.91
N GLY A 2 0.58 -16.36 1.70
CA GLY A 2 1.35 -15.17 1.35
C GLY A 2 0.70 -13.88 1.85
N ILE A 3 1.46 -12.79 1.81
CA ILE A 3 0.99 -11.48 2.28
C ILE A 3 -0.24 -10.99 1.51
N VAL A 4 -0.27 -11.19 0.20
CA VAL A 4 -1.41 -10.76 -0.64
C VAL A 4 -2.68 -11.52 -0.24
N GLU A 5 -2.57 -12.82 -0.02
CA GLU A 5 -3.71 -13.63 0.41
C GLU A 5 -4.20 -13.22 1.79
N ARG A 6 -3.30 -12.92 2.71
CA ARG A 6 -3.68 -12.44 4.04
C ARG A 6 -4.43 -11.12 3.97
N PHE A 7 -3.96 -10.19 3.15
CA PHE A 7 -4.64 -8.91 2.98
C PHE A 7 -6.01 -9.08 2.32
N SER A 8 -6.12 -9.99 1.33
CA SER A 8 -7.36 -10.19 0.58
C SER A 8 -8.55 -10.61 1.46
N LYS A 9 -8.29 -11.11 2.65
CA LYS A 9 -9.35 -11.45 3.61
C LYS A 9 -10.13 -10.22 4.09
N ASN A 10 -9.58 -9.02 3.89
CA ASN A 10 -10.24 -7.76 4.20
C ASN A 10 -11.11 -7.25 3.04
N LEU A 11 -11.17 -7.98 1.94
CA LEU A 11 -11.86 -7.57 0.73
C LEU A 11 -13.03 -8.47 0.37
N ILE A 12 -14.02 -7.90 -0.32
CA ILE A 12 -15.05 -8.64 -1.03
C ILE A 12 -14.87 -8.38 -2.52
N GLU A 13 -15.46 -9.24 -3.36
CA GLU A 13 -15.33 -9.18 -4.82
C GLU A 13 -13.85 -9.15 -5.23
N VAL A 14 -13.09 -10.10 -4.69
CA VAL A 14 -11.65 -10.17 -4.88
C VAL A 14 -11.28 -10.56 -6.30
N GLU A 15 -10.35 -9.83 -6.89
CA GLU A 15 -9.77 -10.14 -8.20
C GLU A 15 -8.25 -10.11 -8.12
N TYR A 16 -7.62 -11.00 -8.87
CA TYR A 16 -6.16 -11.03 -9.01
C TYR A 16 -5.79 -10.70 -10.45
N PRO A 17 -4.63 -10.06 -10.68
CA PRO A 17 -4.23 -9.72 -12.04
C PRO A 17 -3.97 -10.99 -12.87
N ILE A 18 -4.43 -10.98 -14.11
CA ILE A 18 -4.23 -12.10 -15.04
C ILE A 18 -2.80 -12.10 -15.55
N LYS A 19 -2.23 -10.91 -15.72
CA LYS A 19 -0.86 -10.69 -16.16
C LYS A 19 -0.14 -9.81 -15.15
N LYS A 20 1.16 -9.62 -15.31
CA LYS A 20 1.92 -8.71 -14.47
C LYS A 20 1.49 -7.26 -14.75
N GLU A 21 0.53 -6.77 -14.00
CA GLU A 21 -0.08 -5.46 -14.20
C GLU A 21 0.34 -4.41 -13.17
N HIS A 22 1.38 -4.69 -12.39
CA HIS A 22 1.91 -3.79 -11.35
C HIS A 22 0.91 -3.46 -10.24
N TRP A 23 0.06 -4.42 -9.90
CA TRP A 23 -0.78 -4.41 -8.70
C TRP A 23 -0.98 -5.86 -8.26
N ASN A 24 -1.37 -6.09 -7.01
CA ASN A 24 -1.39 -7.44 -6.43
C ASN A 24 -2.78 -8.05 -6.29
N VAL A 25 -3.75 -7.24 -5.90
CA VAL A 25 -5.12 -7.70 -5.67
C VAL A 25 -6.06 -6.51 -5.78
N ALA A 26 -7.29 -6.77 -6.21
CA ALA A 26 -8.34 -5.77 -6.26
C ALA A 26 -9.57 -6.26 -5.52
N GLY A 27 -10.37 -5.34 -5.03
CA GLY A 27 -11.60 -5.66 -4.33
C GLY A 27 -12.15 -4.46 -3.59
N ILE A 28 -13.21 -4.73 -2.81
CA ILE A 28 -13.88 -3.73 -2.01
C ILE A 28 -13.59 -4.00 -0.54
N LEU A 29 -13.09 -3.00 0.19
CA LEU A 29 -12.81 -3.13 1.62
C LEU A 29 -14.08 -3.38 2.40
N LYS A 30 -14.11 -4.48 3.17
CA LYS A 30 -15.26 -4.85 4.00
C LYS A 30 -15.58 -3.76 5.00
N ASN A 31 -16.84 -3.32 5.05
CA ASN A 31 -17.35 -2.34 6.02
C ASN A 31 -16.66 -0.98 6.02
N LYS A 32 -15.87 -0.66 4.99
CA LYS A 32 -15.11 0.59 4.95
C LYS A 32 -15.26 1.37 3.66
N SER A 33 -15.68 0.71 2.58
CA SER A 33 -15.76 1.36 1.27
C SER A 33 -16.77 0.65 0.39
N ASN A 34 -17.26 1.35 -0.62
CA ASN A 34 -18.08 0.77 -1.69
C ASN A 34 -17.32 0.76 -3.01
N GLN A 35 -16.08 1.24 -3.01
CA GLN A 35 -15.28 1.32 -4.22
C GLN A 35 -14.45 0.07 -4.44
N HIS A 36 -14.44 -0.40 -5.67
CA HIS A 36 -13.54 -1.47 -6.11
C HIS A 36 -12.19 -0.84 -6.43
N LEU A 37 -11.17 -1.19 -5.64
CA LEU A 37 -9.84 -0.59 -5.73
C LEU A 37 -8.78 -1.65 -6.01
N LYS A 38 -7.68 -1.22 -6.61
CA LYS A 38 -6.50 -2.05 -6.82
C LYS A 38 -5.46 -1.74 -5.75
N PHE A 39 -4.87 -2.77 -5.19
CA PHE A 39 -3.92 -2.65 -4.08
C PHE A 39 -2.56 -3.21 -4.44
N ASP A 40 -1.52 -2.49 -4.03
CA ASP A 40 -0.14 -2.94 -4.07
C ASP A 40 0.23 -3.26 -2.61
N VAL A 41 0.41 -4.55 -2.30
CA VAL A 41 0.62 -5.02 -0.92
C VAL A 41 2.08 -5.36 -0.71
N ARG A 42 2.70 -4.76 0.29
CA ARG A 42 4.14 -4.89 0.54
C ARG A 42 4.48 -5.14 1.99
N ASP A 43 5.55 -5.92 2.19
CA ASP A 43 6.19 -6.04 3.48
C ASP A 43 6.92 -4.75 3.80
N MET A 44 7.03 -4.46 5.09
CA MET A 44 7.86 -3.36 5.55
C MET A 44 9.31 -3.82 5.66
N PHE A 45 10.20 -3.09 5.00
CA PHE A 45 11.63 -3.29 5.19
C PHE A 45 12.06 -2.53 6.43
N LYS A 46 12.60 -3.25 7.41
CA LYS A 46 13.20 -2.62 8.58
C LYS A 46 14.69 -2.44 8.32
N LEU A 47 15.07 -1.23 7.96
CA LEU A 47 16.45 -0.78 8.11
C LEU A 47 16.56 -0.12 9.48
N PRO A 48 17.78 0.16 9.98
CA PRO A 48 17.94 0.80 11.30
C PRO A 48 17.07 2.03 11.49
N ASP A 49 16.69 2.69 10.39
CA ASP A 49 15.92 3.93 10.39
C ASP A 49 14.44 3.74 10.07
N GLY A 50 13.94 2.52 10.03
CA GLY A 50 12.52 2.28 9.70
C GLY A 50 12.18 2.46 8.23
N LEU A 51 13.10 2.12 7.34
CA LEU A 51 13.04 2.43 5.93
C LEU A 51 12.09 1.57 5.13
N ILE A 52 11.37 2.19 4.20
CA ILE A 52 10.64 1.49 3.15
C ILE A 52 11.44 1.64 1.86
N GLY A 53 11.81 0.53 1.26
CA GLY A 53 12.57 0.56 0.01
C GLY A 53 11.85 1.30 -1.10
N LYS A 54 12.60 1.94 -1.99
CA LYS A 54 12.05 2.79 -3.06
C LYS A 54 11.55 2.05 -4.28
N HIS A 55 11.86 0.77 -4.43
CA HIS A 55 11.59 0.04 -5.66
C HIS A 55 10.10 -0.09 -5.96
N GLY A 56 9.73 0.24 -7.19
CA GLY A 56 8.39 0.03 -7.69
C GLY A 56 7.33 1.05 -7.29
N TYR A 57 7.69 2.08 -6.53
CA TYR A 57 6.71 3.10 -6.14
C TYR A 57 6.21 3.91 -7.34
N THR A 58 7.08 4.16 -8.31
CA THR A 58 6.73 4.92 -9.51
C THR A 58 6.09 4.07 -10.59
N ASN A 59 6.24 2.76 -10.51
CA ASN A 59 5.74 1.82 -11.53
C ASN A 59 4.39 1.19 -11.16
N THR A 60 3.93 1.39 -9.95
CA THR A 60 2.67 0.78 -9.52
C THR A 60 1.47 1.34 -10.26
N LYS A 61 0.52 0.47 -10.60
CA LYS A 61 -0.75 0.82 -11.22
C LYS A 61 -1.91 0.67 -10.23
N ALA A 62 -1.59 0.42 -8.96
CA ALA A 62 -2.59 0.31 -7.92
C ALA A 62 -3.15 1.68 -7.54
N ASP A 63 -4.31 1.66 -6.88
CA ASP A 63 -4.92 2.87 -6.31
C ASP A 63 -4.36 3.16 -4.93
N LYS A 64 -4.07 2.11 -4.16
CA LYS A 64 -3.58 2.20 -2.79
C LYS A 64 -2.38 1.29 -2.60
N MET A 65 -1.47 1.71 -1.73
CA MET A 65 -0.35 0.88 -1.30
C MET A 65 -0.58 0.47 0.15
N VAL A 66 -0.40 -0.82 0.43
CA VAL A 66 -0.68 -1.39 1.75
C VAL A 66 0.59 -2.00 2.31
N PHE A 67 0.92 -1.63 3.54
CA PHE A 67 2.07 -2.19 4.26
C PHE A 67 1.59 -3.05 5.42
N GLU A 68 2.18 -4.23 5.57
CA GLU A 68 1.88 -5.10 6.68
C GLU A 68 2.75 -4.77 7.88
N SER A 69 2.12 -4.41 9.01
CA SER A 69 2.81 -4.31 10.28
C SER A 69 2.41 -5.49 11.16
N GLU A 70 3.00 -5.59 12.33
CA GLU A 70 2.71 -6.69 13.25
C GLU A 70 1.25 -6.73 13.69
N LYS A 71 0.65 -5.57 13.93
CA LYS A 71 -0.70 -5.45 14.52
C LYS A 71 -1.76 -4.92 13.56
N GLU A 72 -1.37 -4.38 12.43
CA GLU A 72 -2.31 -3.73 11.53
C GLU A 72 -1.79 -3.66 10.10
N TRP A 73 -2.70 -3.34 9.18
CA TRP A 73 -2.37 -2.99 7.82
C TRP A 73 -2.41 -1.46 7.72
N ILE A 74 -1.38 -0.88 7.10
CA ILE A 74 -1.30 0.56 6.91
C ILE A 74 -1.46 0.86 5.41
N MET A 75 -2.49 1.63 5.07
CA MET A 75 -2.85 1.91 3.68
C MET A 75 -2.59 3.37 3.36
N LEU A 76 -1.94 3.64 2.23
CA LEU A 76 -1.62 4.98 1.75
C LEU A 76 -2.10 5.15 0.32
N ASP A 77 -2.38 6.39 -0.07
CA ASP A 77 -2.83 6.71 -1.41
C ASP A 77 -1.65 6.84 -2.38
N ILE A 78 -1.70 6.12 -3.49
CA ILE A 78 -0.61 6.09 -4.46
C ILE A 78 -0.34 7.47 -5.08
N LYS A 79 -1.38 8.22 -5.40
CA LYS A 79 -1.21 9.56 -5.98
C LYS A 79 -0.44 10.48 -5.04
N GLU A 80 -0.76 10.43 -3.75
CA GLU A 80 -0.07 11.23 -2.75
C GLU A 80 1.38 10.80 -2.58
N ILE A 81 1.66 9.49 -2.66
CA ILE A 81 3.03 8.98 -2.62
C ILE A 81 3.83 9.53 -3.81
N HIS A 82 3.25 9.50 -5.01
CA HIS A 82 3.91 10.01 -6.21
C HIS A 82 4.19 11.50 -6.10
N GLU A 83 3.26 12.28 -5.58
CA GLU A 83 3.46 13.71 -5.35
C GLU A 83 4.55 13.99 -4.33
N TYR A 84 4.58 13.22 -3.26
CA TYR A 84 5.61 13.29 -2.24
C TYR A 84 7.00 13.04 -2.84
N LEU A 85 7.13 11.99 -3.66
CA LEU A 85 8.38 11.66 -4.32
C LEU A 85 8.86 12.79 -5.25
N ARG A 86 7.95 13.37 -6.01
CA ARG A 86 8.28 14.49 -6.89
C ARG A 86 8.72 15.73 -6.12
N LYS A 87 8.01 16.02 -5.03
CA LYS A 87 8.27 17.20 -4.20
C LYS A 87 9.61 17.13 -3.49
N HIS A 88 9.93 15.97 -2.92
CA HIS A 88 11.12 15.82 -2.08
C HIS A 88 12.32 15.22 -2.79
N LYS A 89 12.14 14.66 -3.99
CA LYS A 89 13.19 14.01 -4.78
C LYS A 89 13.98 12.97 -4.00
N LYS A 90 13.31 12.30 -3.06
CA LYS A 90 13.94 11.29 -2.21
C LYS A 90 14.03 9.95 -2.91
N ARG A 91 15.12 9.23 -2.66
CA ARG A 91 15.31 7.86 -3.14
C ARG A 91 14.78 6.83 -2.15
N ILE A 92 14.68 7.21 -0.89
CA ILE A 92 14.34 6.34 0.22
C ILE A 92 13.17 6.97 0.96
N LEU A 93 12.15 6.16 1.25
CA LEU A 93 10.96 6.62 1.95
C LEU A 93 10.88 5.99 3.34
N TYR A 94 10.56 6.81 4.32
CA TYR A 94 10.26 6.36 5.67
C TYR A 94 8.76 6.37 5.85
N LEU A 95 8.21 5.29 6.36
CA LEU A 95 6.75 5.18 6.55
C LEU A 95 6.23 6.26 7.48
N GLU A 96 6.99 6.57 8.53
CA GLU A 96 6.62 7.62 9.48
C GLU A 96 6.48 8.98 8.80
N ASP A 97 7.38 9.30 7.87
CA ASP A 97 7.32 10.56 7.13
C ASP A 97 6.09 10.60 6.22
N LEU A 98 5.80 9.49 5.55
CA LEU A 98 4.62 9.39 4.69
C LEU A 98 3.34 9.57 5.49
N ILE A 99 3.23 8.89 6.63
CA ILE A 99 2.04 9.00 7.48
C ILE A 99 1.86 10.43 7.98
N ALA A 100 2.96 11.10 8.31
CA ALA A 100 2.91 12.47 8.84
C ALA A 100 2.57 13.51 7.77
N GLU A 101 3.04 13.33 6.52
CA GLU A 101 2.86 14.32 5.46
C GLU A 101 1.68 14.08 4.54
N LEU A 102 1.29 12.84 4.30
CA LEU A 102 0.17 12.54 3.42
C LEU A 102 -1.16 12.86 4.11
N GLU A 103 -2.09 13.42 3.35
CA GLU A 103 -3.40 13.79 3.88
C GLU A 103 -4.27 12.59 4.21
N TRP A 104 -4.08 11.50 3.45
CA TRP A 104 -4.91 10.31 3.61
C TRP A 104 -4.10 9.11 4.05
N SER A 105 -4.57 8.44 5.08
CA SER A 105 -4.07 7.14 5.49
C SER A 105 -5.19 6.37 6.17
N MET A 106 -5.10 5.04 6.15
CA MET A 106 -6.06 4.17 6.82
C MET A 106 -5.32 3.04 7.50
N ARG A 107 -5.72 2.71 8.72
CA ARG A 107 -5.18 1.58 9.46
C ARG A 107 -6.27 0.54 9.68
N ILE A 108 -5.97 -0.69 9.34
CA ILE A 108 -6.90 -1.80 9.50
C ILE A 108 -6.29 -2.78 10.51
N PRO A 109 -6.86 -2.90 11.71
CA PRO A 109 -6.36 -3.85 12.71
C PRO A 109 -6.44 -5.29 12.20
N LYS A 110 -5.45 -6.06 12.58
CA LYS A 110 -5.44 -7.49 12.28
C LYS A 110 -6.31 -8.28 13.24
#